data_3c15982c09f48e38351ced9bfb1c0bbb
#
_entry.id   3c15982c09f48e38351ced9bfb1c0bbb
#
_cell.length_a   1.000
_cell.length_b   1.000
_cell.length_c   1.000
_cell.angle_alpha   90.00
_cell.angle_beta   90.00
_cell.angle_gamma   90.00
#
_symmetry.space_group_name_H-M   'P 1'
#
loop_
_entity.id
_entity.type
_entity.pdbx_description
1 polymer ?
#
loop_
_entity_poly.entity_id
_entity_poly.type
_entity_poly.pdbx_seq_one_letter_code
_entity_poly.pdbx_strand_id
1 'polypeptide(L)'
;MNPLMMMIILSIVFSNLMKFDVQNYSLYLLCGQILFNFYNEATSGAMTSILGNAPLIKKVYIPKYLFVVSRIASSSINILSSFCALILVMLFTRQELHFTMFLVIIPLVYLIVFSMGVGLILAALTVKFRDIMHLYTVFLTGLMYLTPVIYPMSMLPGWVYKIVSINPLTMIMVIFRNVVIYNTIPSVGEFIVPLIIVLSLIHISEPTRRRG
;
A
#
# COMPACT_ATOMS: atom_id res chain seq x y z
N MET A 1 -4.84 13.34 4.92
CA MET A 1 -6.32 13.29 5.03
C MET A 1 -6.68 12.17 5.97
N ASN A 2 -7.69 12.36 6.83
CA ASN A 2 -8.08 11.33 7.79
C ASN A 2 -8.83 10.20 7.03
N PRO A 3 -8.36 8.93 7.05
CA PRO A 3 -8.99 7.82 6.35
C PRO A 3 -10.46 7.63 6.70
N LEU A 4 -10.85 7.93 7.95
CA LEU A 4 -12.24 7.82 8.41
C LEU A 4 -13.17 8.80 7.70
N MET A 5 -12.77 10.05 7.51
CA MET A 5 -13.57 11.04 6.80
C MET A 5 -13.82 10.64 5.35
N MET A 6 -12.79 10.18 4.67
CA MET A 6 -12.92 9.68 3.29
C MET A 6 -13.78 8.43 3.23
N MET A 7 -13.64 7.50 4.17
CA MET A 7 -14.52 6.33 4.27
C MET A 7 -15.99 6.74 4.40
N ILE A 8 -16.32 7.69 5.29
CA ILE A 8 -17.70 8.13 5.50
C ILE A 8 -18.26 8.73 4.20
N ILE A 9 -17.55 9.65 3.58
CA ILE A 9 -17.98 10.31 2.34
C ILE A 9 -18.19 9.28 1.23
N LEU A 10 -17.19 8.46 0.94
CA LEU A 10 -17.26 7.47 -0.13
C LEU A 10 -18.29 6.37 0.18
N SER A 11 -18.44 5.98 1.44
CA SER A 11 -19.44 5.00 1.84
C SER A 11 -20.86 5.51 1.58
N ILE A 12 -21.16 6.77 1.93
CA ILE A 12 -22.47 7.38 1.66
C ILE A 12 -22.72 7.45 0.14
N VAL A 13 -21.73 7.90 -0.63
CA VAL A 13 -21.87 8.07 -2.07
C VAL A 13 -22.05 6.72 -2.77
N PHE A 14 -21.15 5.76 -2.53
CA PHE A 14 -21.12 4.51 -3.29
C PHE A 14 -22.11 3.45 -2.78
N SER A 15 -22.44 3.42 -1.49
CA SER A 15 -23.45 2.48 -0.98
C SER A 15 -24.86 2.80 -1.52
N ASN A 16 -25.15 4.08 -1.71
CA ASN A 16 -26.46 4.52 -2.22
C ASN A 16 -26.54 4.50 -3.77
N LEU A 17 -25.44 4.82 -4.44
CA LEU A 17 -25.45 4.94 -5.92
C LEU A 17 -25.18 3.60 -6.62
N MET A 18 -24.27 2.78 -6.12
CA MET A 18 -23.82 1.59 -6.87
C MET A 18 -24.29 0.25 -6.30
N LYS A 19 -24.89 0.22 -5.11
CA LYS A 19 -25.44 -1.00 -4.47
C LYS A 19 -24.55 -2.23 -4.67
N PHE A 20 -23.25 -2.08 -4.38
CA PHE A 20 -22.32 -3.19 -4.46
C PHE A 20 -22.76 -4.32 -3.55
N ASP A 21 -22.83 -5.53 -4.08
CA ASP A 21 -23.13 -6.75 -3.32
C ASP A 21 -21.87 -7.17 -2.52
N VAL A 22 -21.47 -6.31 -1.58
CA VAL A 22 -20.30 -6.53 -0.72
C VAL A 22 -20.76 -6.40 0.72
N GLN A 23 -20.56 -7.45 1.48
CA GLN A 23 -20.82 -7.44 2.92
C GLN A 23 -19.95 -6.35 3.57
N ASN A 24 -20.60 -5.39 4.28
CA ASN A 24 -19.94 -4.26 4.94
C ASN A 24 -19.05 -3.43 4.01
N TYR A 25 -19.65 -2.83 2.97
CA TYR A 25 -18.92 -2.01 1.99
C TYR A 25 -18.03 -0.92 2.64
N SER A 26 -18.48 -0.30 3.74
CA SER A 26 -17.69 0.69 4.48
C SER A 26 -16.35 0.13 4.98
N LEU A 27 -16.37 -1.10 5.51
CA LEU A 27 -15.17 -1.79 5.96
C LEU A 27 -14.27 -2.19 4.78
N TYR A 28 -14.88 -2.68 3.69
CA TYR A 28 -14.18 -3.02 2.45
C TYR A 28 -13.38 -1.83 1.90
N LEU A 29 -14.02 -0.66 1.88
CA LEU A 29 -13.44 0.58 1.40
C LEU A 29 -12.34 1.08 2.33
N LEU A 30 -12.56 1.03 3.66
CA LEU A 30 -11.56 1.45 4.64
C LEU A 30 -10.28 0.61 4.55
N CYS A 31 -10.41 -0.71 4.41
CA CYS A 31 -9.27 -1.62 4.22
C CYS A 31 -8.44 -1.23 2.99
N GLY A 32 -9.10 -0.96 1.87
CA GLY A 32 -8.42 -0.52 0.65
C GLY A 32 -7.72 0.81 0.80
N GLN A 33 -8.40 1.78 1.43
CA GLN A 33 -7.84 3.12 1.64
C GLN A 33 -6.63 3.12 2.58
N ILE A 34 -6.66 2.37 3.68
CA ILE A 34 -5.53 2.30 4.63
C ILE A 34 -4.27 1.81 3.90
N LEU A 35 -4.39 0.73 3.14
CA LEU A 35 -3.25 0.15 2.42
C LEU A 35 -2.74 1.07 1.31
N PHE A 36 -3.65 1.64 0.51
CA PHE A 36 -3.28 2.54 -0.57
C PHE A 36 -2.67 3.85 -0.05
N ASN A 37 -3.24 4.45 0.99
CA ASN A 37 -2.71 5.67 1.61
C ASN A 37 -1.33 5.44 2.20
N PHE A 38 -1.10 4.29 2.85
CA PHE A 38 0.23 3.93 3.33
C PHE A 38 1.23 3.82 2.17
N TYR A 39 0.89 3.09 1.10
CA TYR A 39 1.74 2.95 -0.08
C TYR A 39 2.09 4.30 -0.68
N ASN A 40 1.08 5.16 -0.88
CA ASN A 40 1.27 6.51 -1.41
C ASN A 40 2.19 7.35 -0.50
N GLU A 41 1.93 7.39 0.80
CA GLU A 41 2.72 8.16 1.78
C GLU A 41 4.16 7.64 1.85
N ALA A 42 4.34 6.33 1.95
CA ALA A 42 5.65 5.70 2.06
C ALA A 42 6.50 5.95 0.82
N THR A 43 5.96 5.71 -0.38
CA THR A 43 6.72 5.85 -1.63
C THR A 43 6.97 7.30 -2.01
N SER A 44 6.00 8.19 -1.85
CA SER A 44 6.17 9.63 -2.09
C SER A 44 7.15 10.26 -1.09
N GLY A 45 7.08 9.85 0.18
CA GLY A 45 8.01 10.29 1.20
C GLY A 45 9.44 9.78 0.97
N ALA A 46 9.58 8.51 0.56
CA ALA A 46 10.85 7.91 0.19
C ALA A 46 11.49 8.63 -1.02
N MET A 47 10.70 8.91 -2.05
CA MET A 47 11.13 9.60 -3.27
C MET A 47 11.80 10.95 -2.97
N THR A 48 11.25 11.73 -2.05
CA THR A 48 11.76 13.06 -1.69
C THR A 48 12.81 13.04 -0.57
N SER A 49 13.02 11.90 0.09
CA SER A 49 13.84 11.79 1.31
C SER A 49 15.30 12.18 1.11
N ILE A 50 15.92 11.81 -0.01
CA ILE A 50 17.34 12.14 -0.31
C ILE A 50 17.50 13.62 -0.61
N LEU A 51 16.63 14.21 -1.44
CA LEU A 51 16.69 15.62 -1.80
C LEU A 51 16.38 16.52 -0.60
N GLY A 52 15.40 16.16 0.22
CA GLY A 52 15.03 16.91 1.43
C GLY A 52 16.13 16.93 2.49
N ASN A 53 17.00 15.90 2.53
CA ASN A 53 18.10 15.80 3.47
C ASN A 53 19.48 16.13 2.84
N ALA A 54 19.51 16.74 1.63
CA ALA A 54 20.75 17.09 0.94
C ALA A 54 21.74 17.92 1.78
N PRO A 55 21.30 18.91 2.59
CA PRO A 55 22.22 19.67 3.46
C PRO A 55 22.92 18.80 4.50
N LEU A 56 22.23 17.79 5.05
CA LEU A 56 22.80 16.87 6.03
C LEU A 56 23.78 15.89 5.38
N ILE A 57 23.41 15.35 4.21
CA ILE A 57 24.25 14.41 3.45
C ILE A 57 25.59 15.03 3.05
N LYS A 58 25.64 16.37 2.82
CA LYS A 58 26.88 17.09 2.50
C LYS A 58 27.80 17.29 3.71
N LYS A 59 27.26 17.25 4.91
CA LYS A 59 28.01 17.52 6.16
C LYS A 59 28.51 16.25 6.85
N VAL A 60 27.74 15.15 6.72
CA VAL A 60 28.02 13.90 7.42
C VAL A 60 27.92 12.75 6.43
N TYR A 61 28.88 11.83 6.51
CA TYR A 61 28.86 10.63 5.67
C TYR A 61 27.82 9.64 6.22
N ILE A 62 26.62 9.70 5.65
CA ILE A 62 25.51 8.79 5.98
C ILE A 62 25.08 8.06 4.68
N PRO A 63 24.97 6.73 4.70
CA PRO A 63 24.45 5.98 3.57
C PRO A 63 23.06 6.47 3.14
N LYS A 64 22.88 6.84 1.88
CA LYS A 64 21.67 7.49 1.35
C LYS A 64 20.40 6.65 1.54
N TYR A 65 20.51 5.34 1.50
CA TYR A 65 19.36 4.43 1.70
C TYR A 65 18.72 4.56 3.08
N LEU A 66 19.49 4.97 4.11
CA LEU A 66 18.95 5.14 5.46
C LEU A 66 17.86 6.21 5.53
N PHE A 67 17.93 7.26 4.71
CA PHE A 67 16.87 8.27 4.63
C PHE A 67 15.58 7.70 4.07
N VAL A 68 15.68 6.80 3.09
CA VAL A 68 14.52 6.10 2.52
C VAL A 68 13.91 5.16 3.57
N VAL A 69 14.74 4.34 4.22
CA VAL A 69 14.30 3.38 5.26
C VAL A 69 13.64 4.12 6.42
N SER A 70 14.26 5.21 6.92
CA SER A 70 13.69 5.97 8.03
C SER A 70 12.34 6.59 7.68
N ARG A 71 12.15 7.03 6.44
CA ARG A 71 10.88 7.61 5.99
C ARG A 71 9.77 6.57 5.93
N ILE A 72 10.07 5.38 5.41
CA ILE A 72 9.12 4.27 5.37
C ILE A 72 8.81 3.75 6.77
N ALA A 73 9.80 3.67 7.66
CA ALA A 73 9.57 3.32 9.07
C ALA A 73 8.62 4.32 9.75
N SER A 74 8.77 5.63 9.49
CA SER A 74 7.83 6.64 9.99
C SER A 74 6.41 6.42 9.47
N SER A 75 6.25 6.14 8.17
CA SER A 75 4.93 5.84 7.59
C SER A 75 4.35 4.54 8.16
N SER A 76 5.21 3.57 8.55
CA SER A 76 4.76 2.33 9.19
C SER A 76 4.18 2.55 10.60
N ILE A 77 4.60 3.60 11.29
CA ILE A 77 3.95 4.01 12.54
C ILE A 77 2.55 4.57 12.27
N ASN A 78 2.39 5.34 11.20
CA ASN A 78 1.09 5.91 10.82
C ASN A 78 0.06 4.83 10.43
N ILE A 79 0.49 3.72 9.81
CA ILE A 79 -0.44 2.62 9.49
C ILE A 79 -0.97 1.94 10.76
N LEU A 80 -0.17 1.87 11.84
CA LEU A 80 -0.64 1.34 13.12
C LEU A 80 -1.78 2.17 13.70
N SER A 81 -1.71 3.51 13.61
CA SER A 81 -2.81 4.37 14.04
C SER A 81 -4.07 4.19 13.18
N SER A 82 -3.90 3.95 11.87
CA SER A 82 -5.01 3.64 10.97
C SER A 82 -5.66 2.29 11.27
N PHE A 83 -4.89 1.35 11.81
CA PHE A 83 -5.39 0.07 12.30
C PHE A 83 -6.30 0.23 13.52
N CYS A 84 -5.98 1.13 14.45
CA CYS A 84 -6.88 1.45 15.56
C CYS A 84 -8.24 1.96 15.04
N ALA A 85 -8.22 2.80 14.00
CA ALA A 85 -9.44 3.27 13.35
C ALA A 85 -10.23 2.12 12.69
N LEU A 86 -9.55 1.16 12.06
CA LEU A 86 -10.17 -0.03 11.48
C LEU A 86 -10.89 -0.87 12.54
N ILE A 87 -10.23 -1.15 13.67
CA ILE A 87 -10.79 -1.91 14.78
C ILE A 87 -12.02 -1.19 15.33
N LEU A 88 -11.98 0.13 15.50
CA LEU A 88 -13.14 0.91 15.95
C LEU A 88 -14.32 0.76 14.98
N VAL A 89 -14.10 0.86 13.68
CA VAL A 89 -15.16 0.69 12.68
C VAL A 89 -15.73 -0.74 12.72
N MET A 90 -14.89 -1.77 12.90
CA MET A 90 -15.35 -3.15 13.05
C MET A 90 -16.28 -3.33 14.26
N LEU A 91 -15.94 -2.72 15.39
CA LEU A 91 -16.77 -2.73 16.58
C LEU A 91 -18.12 -2.03 16.35
N PHE A 92 -18.13 -0.88 15.66
CA PHE A 92 -19.37 -0.17 15.32
C PHE A 92 -20.23 -0.92 14.32
N THR A 93 -19.64 -1.60 13.35
CA THR A 93 -20.36 -2.40 12.33
C THR A 93 -20.74 -3.79 12.85
N ARG A 94 -20.45 -4.10 14.12
CA ARG A 94 -20.67 -5.41 14.74
C ARG A 94 -20.08 -6.57 13.94
N GLN A 95 -18.96 -6.31 13.25
CA GLN A 95 -18.22 -7.36 12.58
C GLN A 95 -17.51 -8.23 13.61
N GLU A 96 -17.64 -9.53 13.49
CA GLU A 96 -16.98 -10.46 14.40
C GLU A 96 -15.45 -10.35 14.28
N LEU A 97 -14.75 -10.28 15.41
CA LEU A 97 -13.31 -10.31 15.48
C LEU A 97 -12.86 -11.77 15.44
N HIS A 98 -12.20 -12.15 14.34
CA HIS A 98 -11.74 -13.52 14.16
C HIS A 98 -10.24 -13.65 14.48
N PHE A 99 -9.80 -14.84 14.87
CA PHE A 99 -8.37 -15.14 15.09
C PHE A 99 -7.52 -14.96 13.85
N THR A 100 -8.10 -15.06 12.65
CA THR A 100 -7.43 -14.78 11.38
C THR A 100 -6.85 -13.37 11.30
N MET A 101 -7.36 -12.41 12.09
CA MET A 101 -6.83 -11.04 12.13
C MET A 101 -5.35 -10.98 12.56
N PHE A 102 -4.83 -11.94 13.31
CA PHE A 102 -3.39 -11.98 13.60
C PHE A 102 -2.54 -12.21 12.34
N LEU A 103 -3.11 -12.83 11.29
CA LEU A 103 -2.44 -13.01 10.00
C LEU A 103 -2.32 -11.72 9.19
N VAL A 104 -2.97 -10.64 9.60
CA VAL A 104 -2.87 -9.30 8.98
C VAL A 104 -1.44 -8.78 8.96
N ILE A 105 -0.60 -9.22 9.88
CA ILE A 105 0.82 -8.86 9.92
C ILE A 105 1.51 -9.24 8.60
N ILE A 106 1.13 -10.35 7.96
CA ILE A 106 1.78 -10.85 6.73
C ILE A 106 1.59 -9.88 5.56
N PRO A 107 0.35 -9.51 5.15
CA PRO A 107 0.16 -8.55 4.06
C PRO A 107 0.71 -7.16 4.40
N LEU A 108 0.76 -6.76 5.68
CA LEU A 108 1.40 -5.52 6.08
C LEU A 108 2.91 -5.54 5.86
N VAL A 109 3.59 -6.62 6.26
CA VAL A 109 5.03 -6.78 6.01
C VAL A 109 5.29 -6.75 4.50
N TYR A 110 4.48 -7.45 3.69
CA TYR A 110 4.61 -7.41 2.23
C TYR A 110 4.46 -5.99 1.68
N LEU A 111 3.49 -5.23 2.19
CA LEU A 111 3.26 -3.86 1.76
C LEU A 111 4.44 -2.94 2.12
N ILE A 112 4.99 -3.07 3.33
CA ILE A 112 6.16 -2.30 3.79
C ILE A 112 7.37 -2.61 2.91
N VAL A 113 7.65 -3.90 2.69
CA VAL A 113 8.80 -4.35 1.89
C VAL A 113 8.64 -3.96 0.42
N PHE A 114 7.43 -4.08 -0.13
CA PHE A 114 7.11 -3.61 -1.48
C PHE A 114 7.32 -2.10 -1.62
N SER A 115 6.79 -1.31 -0.68
CA SER A 115 6.97 0.14 -0.66
C SER A 115 8.43 0.54 -0.52
N MET A 116 9.24 -0.25 0.21
CA MET A 116 10.67 -0.04 0.35
C MET A 116 11.41 -0.24 -0.97
N GLY A 117 11.13 -1.33 -1.68
CA GLY A 117 11.73 -1.58 -3.00
C GLY A 117 11.41 -0.47 -4.00
N VAL A 118 10.13 -0.12 -4.14
CA VAL A 118 9.68 0.97 -5.02
C VAL A 118 10.25 2.32 -4.58
N GLY A 119 10.25 2.60 -3.26
CA GLY A 119 10.77 3.84 -2.70
C GLY A 119 12.26 4.05 -2.96
N LEU A 120 13.08 3.00 -2.87
CA LEU A 120 14.50 3.06 -3.18
C LEU A 120 14.75 3.39 -4.67
N ILE A 121 14.01 2.74 -5.57
CA ILE A 121 14.09 3.01 -7.00
C ILE A 121 13.69 4.47 -7.30
N LEU A 122 12.55 4.92 -6.75
CA LEU A 122 12.08 6.28 -6.95
C LEU A 122 13.03 7.33 -6.38
N ALA A 123 13.59 7.09 -5.19
CA ALA A 123 14.57 7.98 -4.58
C ALA A 123 15.83 8.13 -5.44
N ALA A 124 16.32 7.02 -6.02
CA ALA A 124 17.47 7.04 -6.93
C ALA A 124 17.17 7.80 -8.24
N LEU A 125 15.98 7.55 -8.81
CA LEU A 125 15.54 8.21 -10.04
C LEU A 125 15.33 9.72 -9.86
N THR A 126 14.74 10.13 -8.72
CA THR A 126 14.44 11.54 -8.43
C THR A 126 15.69 12.37 -8.23
N VAL A 127 16.77 11.79 -7.72
CA VAL A 127 18.07 12.47 -7.64
C VAL A 127 18.60 12.82 -9.03
N LYS A 128 18.33 11.96 -10.02
CA LYS A 128 18.79 12.15 -11.42
C LYS A 128 17.81 13.00 -12.23
N PHE A 129 16.51 12.77 -12.04
CA PHE A 129 15.44 13.40 -12.81
C PHE A 129 14.36 13.93 -11.86
N ARG A 130 14.37 15.23 -11.59
CA ARG A 130 13.43 15.87 -10.64
C ARG A 130 11.97 15.82 -11.10
N ASP A 131 11.72 15.78 -12.40
CA ASP A 131 10.38 15.76 -12.99
C ASP A 131 9.60 14.46 -12.68
N ILE A 132 10.32 13.41 -12.27
CA ILE A 132 9.71 12.14 -11.84
C ILE A 132 8.72 12.35 -10.70
N MET A 133 8.90 13.37 -9.84
CA MET A 133 7.95 13.67 -8.76
C MET A 133 6.55 13.97 -9.29
N HIS A 134 6.46 14.77 -10.35
CA HIS A 134 5.17 15.11 -10.97
C HIS A 134 4.57 13.92 -11.72
N LEU A 135 5.38 13.20 -12.47
CA LEU A 135 4.95 11.99 -13.18
C LEU A 135 4.44 10.91 -12.21
N TYR A 136 5.12 10.73 -11.08
CA TYR A 136 4.72 9.75 -10.07
C TYR A 136 3.40 10.11 -9.40
N THR A 137 3.12 11.40 -9.17
CA THR A 137 1.83 11.85 -8.63
C THR A 137 0.68 11.48 -9.57
N VAL A 138 0.86 11.71 -10.87
CA VAL A 138 -0.12 11.31 -11.89
C VAL A 138 -0.27 9.79 -11.95
N PHE A 139 0.85 9.06 -11.90
CA PHE A 139 0.85 7.60 -11.85
C PHE A 139 0.08 7.06 -10.64
N LEU A 140 0.28 7.63 -9.44
CA LEU A 140 -0.44 7.24 -8.23
C LEU A 140 -1.95 7.45 -8.36
N THR A 141 -2.37 8.54 -9.01
CA THR A 141 -3.79 8.77 -9.28
C THR A 141 -4.34 7.67 -10.19
N GLY A 142 -3.64 7.31 -11.26
CA GLY A 142 -4.01 6.19 -12.13
C GLY A 142 -4.02 4.85 -11.40
N LEU A 143 -2.99 4.62 -10.56
CA LEU A 143 -2.86 3.39 -9.78
C LEU A 143 -4.00 3.19 -8.77
N MET A 144 -4.54 4.28 -8.20
CA MET A 144 -5.69 4.22 -7.30
C MET A 144 -6.93 3.66 -8.01
N TYR A 145 -7.13 4.01 -9.29
CA TYR A 145 -8.22 3.46 -10.09
C TYR A 145 -7.89 2.07 -10.66
N LEU A 146 -6.63 1.77 -10.88
CA LEU A 146 -6.17 0.46 -11.35
C LEU A 146 -6.11 -0.59 -10.22
N THR A 147 -6.16 -0.17 -8.97
CA THR A 147 -6.20 -1.03 -7.79
C THR A 147 -7.64 -1.04 -7.27
N PRO A 148 -8.22 -2.19 -6.91
CA PRO A 148 -9.62 -2.29 -6.46
C PRO A 148 -9.80 -1.71 -5.04
N VAL A 149 -9.51 -0.40 -4.88
CA VAL A 149 -9.67 0.32 -3.61
C VAL A 149 -11.14 0.55 -3.32
N ILE A 150 -11.86 1.07 -4.34
CA ILE A 150 -13.25 1.56 -4.21
C ILE A 150 -14.26 0.52 -4.71
N TYR A 151 -13.91 -0.31 -5.67
CA TYR A 151 -14.80 -1.26 -6.33
C TYR A 151 -14.38 -2.72 -6.08
N PRO A 152 -15.32 -3.66 -6.08
CA PRO A 152 -15.00 -5.09 -5.96
C PRO A 152 -14.48 -5.64 -7.30
N MET A 153 -13.55 -6.60 -7.22
CA MET A 153 -12.95 -7.22 -8.42
C MET A 153 -13.97 -7.96 -9.29
N SER A 154 -15.09 -8.40 -8.71
CA SER A 154 -16.17 -9.10 -9.42
C SER A 154 -16.85 -8.27 -10.52
N MET A 155 -16.72 -6.95 -10.47
CA MET A 155 -17.31 -6.03 -11.46
C MET A 155 -16.43 -5.79 -12.68
N LEU A 156 -15.19 -6.25 -12.67
CA LEU A 156 -14.25 -5.97 -13.74
C LEU A 156 -14.49 -6.86 -14.96
N PRO A 157 -14.46 -6.30 -16.17
CA PRO A 157 -14.41 -7.10 -17.40
C PRO A 157 -13.19 -8.02 -17.39
N GLY A 158 -13.29 -9.21 -17.99
CA GLY A 158 -12.27 -10.25 -17.88
C GLY A 158 -10.84 -9.84 -18.27
N TRP A 159 -10.68 -8.94 -19.24
CA TRP A 159 -9.35 -8.45 -19.62
C TRP A 159 -8.79 -7.45 -18.59
N VAL A 160 -9.62 -6.58 -17.99
CA VAL A 160 -9.24 -5.65 -16.93
C VAL A 160 -8.90 -6.43 -15.67
N TYR A 161 -9.71 -7.45 -15.32
CA TYR A 161 -9.46 -8.33 -14.18
C TYR A 161 -8.05 -8.93 -14.23
N LYS A 162 -7.61 -9.43 -15.39
CA LYS A 162 -6.26 -9.98 -15.57
C LYS A 162 -5.16 -8.94 -15.28
N ILE A 163 -5.31 -7.72 -15.78
CA ILE A 163 -4.33 -6.65 -15.54
C ILE A 163 -4.28 -6.27 -14.07
N VAL A 164 -5.44 -6.07 -13.45
CA VAL A 164 -5.56 -5.69 -12.04
C VAL A 164 -5.06 -6.80 -11.12
N SER A 165 -5.29 -8.08 -11.45
CA SER A 165 -4.84 -9.21 -10.63
C SER A 165 -3.32 -9.41 -10.62
N ILE A 166 -2.60 -8.97 -11.66
CA ILE A 166 -1.13 -9.03 -11.71
C ILE A 166 -0.48 -7.95 -10.83
N ASN A 167 -1.20 -6.87 -10.51
CA ASN A 167 -0.68 -5.78 -9.71
C ASN A 167 -0.37 -6.28 -8.27
N PRO A 168 0.89 -6.17 -7.79
CA PRO A 168 1.27 -6.64 -6.44
C PRO A 168 0.46 -5.98 -5.32
N LEU A 169 0.13 -4.70 -5.48
CA LEU A 169 -0.68 -3.96 -4.52
C LEU A 169 -2.09 -4.55 -4.40
N THR A 170 -2.68 -4.99 -5.53
CA THR A 170 -3.96 -5.68 -5.55
C THR A 170 -3.88 -7.02 -4.82
N MET A 171 -2.83 -7.81 -5.07
CA MET A 171 -2.65 -9.09 -4.40
C MET A 171 -2.57 -8.92 -2.88
N ILE A 172 -1.77 -7.96 -2.41
CA ILE A 172 -1.64 -7.65 -0.98
C ILE A 172 -2.98 -7.22 -0.39
N MET A 173 -3.75 -6.40 -1.12
CA MET A 173 -5.05 -5.88 -0.69
C MET A 173 -6.11 -7.00 -0.60
N VAL A 174 -6.10 -7.94 -1.53
CA VAL A 174 -7.01 -9.10 -1.52
C VAL A 174 -6.70 -9.98 -0.30
N ILE A 175 -5.43 -10.32 -0.05
CA ILE A 175 -5.01 -11.10 1.12
C ILE A 175 -5.48 -10.40 2.41
N PHE A 176 -5.25 -9.10 2.51
CA PHE A 176 -5.64 -8.32 3.66
C PHE A 176 -7.16 -8.37 3.92
N ARG A 177 -7.98 -8.19 2.87
CA ARG A 177 -9.44 -8.26 2.97
C ARG A 177 -9.93 -9.66 3.30
N ASN A 178 -9.32 -10.69 2.72
CA ASN A 178 -9.64 -12.09 3.02
C ASN A 178 -9.49 -12.40 4.51
N VAL A 179 -8.43 -11.89 5.11
CA VAL A 179 -8.13 -12.09 6.53
C VAL A 179 -9.02 -11.24 7.44
N VAL A 180 -9.29 -9.96 7.07
CA VAL A 180 -10.01 -9.00 7.94
C VAL A 180 -11.53 -9.14 7.82
N ILE A 181 -12.05 -9.30 6.58
CA ILE A 181 -13.49 -9.23 6.33
C ILE A 181 -14.09 -10.63 6.19
N TYR A 182 -13.45 -11.50 5.41
CA TYR A 182 -14.04 -12.77 4.99
C TYR A 182 -13.63 -13.95 5.86
N ASN A 183 -12.77 -13.75 6.88
CA ASN A 183 -12.28 -14.80 7.78
C ASN A 183 -11.73 -16.03 7.02
N THR A 184 -11.13 -15.81 5.88
CA THR A 184 -10.54 -16.86 5.05
C THR A 184 -9.03 -16.85 5.19
N ILE A 185 -8.44 -18.04 5.36
CA ILE A 185 -6.99 -18.18 5.36
C ILE A 185 -6.54 -18.25 3.89
N PRO A 186 -5.72 -17.32 3.42
CA PRO A 186 -5.24 -17.32 2.05
C PRO A 186 -4.46 -18.61 1.74
N SER A 187 -4.57 -19.09 0.52
CA SER A 187 -3.82 -20.27 0.07
C SER A 187 -2.31 -20.00 0.04
N VAL A 188 -1.52 -21.04 0.14
CA VAL A 188 -0.04 -20.93 0.10
C VAL A 188 0.43 -20.22 -1.17
N GLY A 189 -0.24 -20.46 -2.30
CA GLY A 189 0.06 -19.77 -3.56
C GLY A 189 -0.17 -18.25 -3.51
N GLU A 190 -1.22 -17.81 -2.84
CA GLU A 190 -1.51 -16.38 -2.66
C GLU A 190 -0.46 -15.67 -1.80
N PHE A 191 0.23 -16.38 -0.92
CA PHE A 191 1.35 -15.83 -0.15
C PHE A 191 2.67 -15.81 -0.96
N ILE A 192 2.95 -16.86 -1.73
CA ILE A 192 4.24 -17.01 -2.41
C ILE A 192 4.39 -15.99 -3.55
N VAL A 193 3.35 -15.78 -4.36
CA VAL A 193 3.45 -14.90 -5.54
C VAL A 193 3.80 -13.46 -5.17
N PRO A 194 3.10 -12.78 -4.23
CA PRO A 194 3.50 -11.44 -3.78
C PRO A 194 4.89 -11.43 -3.16
N LEU A 195 5.28 -12.47 -2.42
CA LEU A 195 6.60 -12.58 -1.80
C LEU A 195 7.71 -12.57 -2.84
N ILE A 196 7.59 -13.36 -3.91
CA ILE A 196 8.58 -13.41 -4.99
C ILE A 196 8.71 -12.04 -5.67
N ILE A 197 7.60 -11.37 -5.97
CA ILE A 197 7.60 -10.06 -6.62
C ILE A 197 8.28 -9.03 -5.71
N VAL A 198 7.93 -9.02 -4.42
CA VAL A 198 8.48 -8.10 -3.43
C VAL A 198 9.98 -8.30 -3.26
N LEU A 199 10.45 -9.55 -3.15
CA LEU A 199 11.87 -9.86 -3.02
C LEU A 199 12.66 -9.53 -4.30
N SER A 200 12.08 -9.75 -5.48
CA SER A 200 12.72 -9.37 -6.75
C SER A 200 12.96 -7.87 -6.86
N LEU A 201 12.01 -7.04 -6.39
CA LEU A 201 12.16 -5.59 -6.37
C LEU A 201 13.29 -5.13 -5.43
N ILE A 202 13.44 -5.75 -4.26
CA ILE A 202 14.56 -5.44 -3.37
C ILE A 202 15.89 -5.79 -4.04
N HIS A 203 15.97 -6.97 -4.66
CA HIS A 203 17.18 -7.39 -5.35
C HIS A 203 17.58 -6.43 -6.49
N ILE A 204 16.59 -5.92 -7.24
CA ILE A 204 16.81 -4.90 -8.28
C ILE A 204 17.23 -3.55 -7.66
N SER A 205 16.70 -3.21 -6.48
CA SER A 205 17.00 -1.95 -5.80
C SER A 205 18.34 -1.95 -5.04
N GLU A 206 18.94 -3.13 -4.79
CA GLU A 206 20.28 -3.20 -4.23
C GLU A 206 21.27 -2.52 -5.20
N PRO A 207 21.90 -1.41 -4.79
CA PRO A 207 22.94 -0.82 -5.61
C PRO A 207 24.04 -1.88 -5.71
N THR A 208 24.33 -2.32 -6.94
CA THR A 208 25.44 -3.20 -7.25
C THR A 208 26.70 -2.66 -6.56
N ARG A 209 27.09 -3.29 -5.47
CA ARG A 209 28.28 -2.97 -4.65
C ARG A 209 29.58 -3.33 -5.39
N ARG A 210 29.50 -3.45 -6.72
CA ARG A 210 30.61 -3.79 -7.58
C ARG A 210 30.80 -2.70 -8.62
N ARG A 211 31.44 -1.61 -8.22
CA ARG A 211 32.30 -0.74 -9.05
C ARG A 211 32.96 0.26 -8.11
N GLY A 212 34.04 -0.11 -7.54
CA GLY A 212 35.04 0.75 -6.97
C GLY A 212 36.36 0.18 -7.30
#